data_2d920b8fe10e2784301b8f662f20d7d5
#
_entry.id   2d920b8fe10e2784301b8f662f20d7d5
#
_cell.length_a   1.000
_cell.length_b   1.000
_cell.length_c   1.000
_cell.angle_alpha   90.00
_cell.angle_beta   90.00
_cell.angle_gamma   90.00
#
_symmetry.space_group_name_H-M   'P 1'
#
loop_
_entity.id
_entity.type
_entity.pdbx_description
1 polymer ?
#
loop_
_entity_poly.entity_id
_entity_poly.type
_entity_poly.pdbx_seq_one_letter_code
_entity_poly.pdbx_strand_id
1 'polypeptide(L)'
;MFTLLKNAVQMKEIRNRLLFTLMILIIFRIGSQVTVPGVNAGAIQTFATTGIFGLLNTFSGGALSNFSLFSMGVSPYITASIVVQLLQMDLLPTFVEWSKQGEVGRRKLNTATRYLTIVIGFFQAYAISFGFNVWSNYGLINNPGIKTFLMIALVLTAGSMFLTWLGDMITVKGIGNGVSVLIFAGIVARMPHDIYEFYVKQIQGRADTELYRAIGFTVALIVAIVLVVMLVVYIEQAQRRLPISYSKRATGSSETSWLPLKINSAGVIPVIFASSFMTLPSTILSLYANDHSESGWYQIATNIFDFTKPAGATLYTVLIVVFTFFYAFVQVNPEKVAENLQKSGGYILSVRPGKDTESFVSSTLLRLSTVGALYLGGISILPMVAAALWNLPRGLMLGGSNLLIVVGVALEISRQIEGRTIKRKYKGFIEE
;
A
#
# COMPACT_ATOMS: atom_id res chain seq x y z
N MET A 1 2.94 14.83 -19.45
CA MET A 1 3.75 14.39 -18.31
C MET A 1 5.18 15.02 -18.31
N PHE A 2 5.95 14.95 -19.39
CA PHE A 2 7.30 15.54 -19.46
C PHE A 2 7.32 17.07 -19.25
N THR A 3 6.37 17.80 -19.83
CA THR A 3 6.22 19.25 -19.63
C THR A 3 5.88 19.63 -18.19
N LEU A 4 5.04 18.85 -17.53
CA LEU A 4 4.70 19.03 -16.11
C LEU A 4 5.92 18.79 -15.20
N LEU A 5 6.68 17.72 -15.43
CA LEU A 5 7.92 17.43 -14.70
C LEU A 5 8.97 18.53 -14.93
N LYS A 6 9.13 19.01 -16.17
CA LYS A 6 10.03 20.12 -16.49
C LYS A 6 9.65 21.40 -15.74
N ASN A 7 8.37 21.75 -15.75
CA ASN A 7 7.84 22.93 -15.03
C ASN A 7 7.96 22.77 -13.50
N ALA A 8 7.71 21.55 -12.98
CA ALA A 8 7.84 21.24 -11.56
C ALA A 8 9.28 21.39 -11.06
N VAL A 9 10.28 20.94 -11.84
CA VAL A 9 11.70 21.06 -11.49
C VAL A 9 12.19 22.52 -11.54
N GLN A 10 11.59 23.36 -12.39
CA GLN A 10 11.88 24.79 -12.44
C GLN A 10 11.36 25.55 -11.21
N MET A 11 10.31 25.06 -10.55
CA MET A 11 9.77 25.68 -9.35
C MET A 11 10.60 25.29 -8.11
N LYS A 12 11.29 26.27 -7.48
CA LYS A 12 12.17 26.06 -6.32
C LYS A 12 11.49 25.29 -5.17
N GLU A 13 10.22 25.56 -4.89
CA GLU A 13 9.49 24.90 -3.81
C GLU A 13 9.23 23.41 -4.11
N ILE A 14 8.77 23.07 -5.32
CA ILE A 14 8.50 21.69 -5.73
C ILE A 14 9.82 20.93 -5.84
N ARG A 15 10.85 21.54 -6.39
CA ARG A 15 12.20 20.97 -6.47
C ARG A 15 12.75 20.63 -5.08
N ASN A 16 12.64 21.53 -4.11
CA ASN A 16 13.12 21.26 -2.76
C ASN A 16 12.38 20.10 -2.10
N ARG A 17 11.06 19.99 -2.30
CA ARG A 17 10.25 18.86 -1.81
C ARG A 17 10.62 17.55 -2.49
N LEU A 18 10.86 17.55 -3.81
CA LEU A 18 11.33 16.38 -4.55
C LEU A 18 12.70 15.93 -4.05
N LEU A 19 13.66 16.86 -3.90
CA LEU A 19 15.00 16.57 -3.40
C LEU A 19 14.95 16.02 -1.96
N PHE A 20 14.09 16.58 -1.11
CA PHE A 20 13.88 16.09 0.25
C PHE A 20 13.32 14.65 0.25
N THR A 21 12.32 14.37 -0.59
CA THR A 21 11.78 13.01 -0.73
C THR A 21 12.86 12.05 -1.21
N LEU A 22 13.63 12.42 -2.22
CA LEU A 22 14.73 11.60 -2.77
C LEU A 22 15.81 11.34 -1.72
N MET A 23 16.19 12.34 -0.93
CA MET A 23 17.14 12.17 0.18
C MET A 23 16.64 11.12 1.19
N ILE A 24 15.37 11.17 1.58
CA ILE A 24 14.80 10.17 2.50
C ILE A 24 14.80 8.78 1.86
N LEU A 25 14.51 8.65 0.56
CA LEU A 25 14.56 7.36 -0.14
C LEU A 25 15.98 6.78 -0.17
N ILE A 26 17.00 7.61 -0.29
CA ILE A 26 18.41 7.18 -0.19
C ILE A 26 18.70 6.65 1.23
N ILE A 27 18.27 7.35 2.27
CA ILE A 27 18.42 6.90 3.67
C ILE A 27 17.70 5.55 3.87
N PHE A 28 16.48 5.42 3.35
CA PHE A 28 15.74 4.16 3.37
C PHE A 28 16.53 3.04 2.68
N ARG A 29 17.11 3.29 1.52
CA ARG A 29 17.88 2.28 0.77
C ARG A 29 19.15 1.86 1.49
N ILE A 30 19.87 2.79 2.10
CA ILE A 30 21.07 2.49 2.91
C ILE A 30 20.67 1.62 4.10
N GLY A 31 19.65 2.01 4.86
CA GLY A 31 19.21 1.27 6.04
C GLY A 31 18.65 -0.13 5.71
N SER A 32 18.11 -0.34 4.50
CA SER A 32 17.67 -1.66 4.04
C SER A 32 18.81 -2.65 3.75
N GLN A 33 20.07 -2.18 3.70
CA GLN A 33 21.26 -3.03 3.52
C GLN A 33 21.99 -3.31 4.84
N VAL A 34 21.69 -2.56 5.91
CA VAL A 34 22.34 -2.74 7.21
C VAL A 34 21.71 -3.91 7.93
N THR A 35 22.40 -5.04 7.99
CA THR A 35 21.94 -6.26 8.66
C THR A 35 21.89 -6.10 10.19
N VAL A 36 20.95 -6.80 10.83
CA VAL A 36 20.85 -6.83 12.30
C VAL A 36 22.05 -7.59 12.86
N PRO A 37 22.72 -7.05 13.91
CA PRO A 37 23.88 -7.72 14.52
C PRO A 37 23.55 -9.12 15.03
N GLY A 38 24.47 -10.07 14.81
CA GLY A 38 24.32 -11.45 15.28
C GLY A 38 23.42 -12.37 14.41
N VAL A 39 23.03 -11.91 13.24
CA VAL A 39 22.18 -12.66 12.29
C VAL A 39 22.97 -13.05 11.03
N ASN A 40 22.79 -14.30 10.60
CA ASN A 40 23.32 -14.79 9.33
C ASN A 40 22.26 -14.63 8.22
N ALA A 41 22.32 -13.52 7.47
CA ALA A 41 21.36 -13.20 6.42
C ALA A 41 21.30 -14.25 5.29
N GLY A 42 22.38 -14.98 5.02
CA GLY A 42 22.40 -16.02 3.98
C GLY A 42 21.41 -17.17 4.22
N ALA A 43 21.09 -17.45 5.48
CA ALA A 43 20.15 -18.51 5.85
C ALA A 43 18.69 -18.18 5.50
N ILE A 44 18.34 -16.92 5.24
CA ILE A 44 16.95 -16.49 5.05
C ILE A 44 16.55 -16.34 3.59
N GLN A 45 17.50 -16.15 2.69
CA GLN A 45 17.22 -15.74 1.29
C GLN A 45 16.13 -16.59 0.62
N THR A 46 16.10 -17.88 0.88
CA THR A 46 15.11 -18.80 0.30
C THR A 46 13.71 -18.62 0.91
N PHE A 47 13.63 -18.39 2.22
CA PHE A 47 12.35 -18.28 2.95
C PHE A 47 11.72 -16.90 2.82
N ALA A 48 12.54 -15.86 2.79
CA ALA A 48 12.07 -14.48 2.68
C ALA A 48 11.39 -14.17 1.33
N THR A 49 11.56 -15.02 0.33
CA THR A 49 10.94 -14.84 -1.01
C THR A 49 9.68 -15.68 -1.22
N THR A 50 9.26 -16.48 -0.23
CA THR A 50 8.14 -17.40 -0.35
C THR A 50 6.91 -16.92 0.42
N GLY A 51 5.71 -17.24 -0.11
CA GLY A 51 4.44 -16.98 0.55
C GLY A 51 4.23 -15.50 0.93
N ILE A 52 3.58 -15.29 2.07
CA ILE A 52 3.25 -13.95 2.60
C ILE A 52 4.51 -13.13 2.95
N PHE A 53 5.61 -13.78 3.32
CA PHE A 53 6.88 -13.10 3.60
C PHE A 53 7.50 -12.50 2.33
N GLY A 54 7.19 -13.05 1.15
CA GLY A 54 7.55 -12.45 -0.13
C GLY A 54 6.92 -11.08 -0.34
N LEU A 55 5.66 -10.88 0.06
CA LEU A 55 5.01 -9.55 0.05
C LEU A 55 5.70 -8.58 1.02
N LEU A 56 5.93 -9.02 2.25
CA LEU A 56 6.62 -8.22 3.26
C LEU A 56 8.02 -7.81 2.77
N ASN A 57 8.75 -8.74 2.17
CA ASN A 57 10.06 -8.50 1.59
C ASN A 57 10.03 -7.52 0.41
N THR A 58 8.98 -7.58 -0.40
CA THR A 58 8.82 -6.65 -1.52
C THR A 58 8.48 -5.23 -1.02
N PHE A 59 7.60 -5.10 -0.03
CA PHE A 59 7.25 -3.80 0.56
C PHE A 59 8.41 -3.17 1.35
N SER A 60 9.29 -4.00 1.92
CA SER A 60 10.51 -3.54 2.58
C SER A 60 11.68 -3.30 1.63
N GLY A 61 11.50 -3.49 0.31
CA GLY A 61 12.55 -3.29 -0.69
C GLY A 61 13.69 -4.31 -0.66
N GLY A 62 13.39 -5.56 -0.26
CA GLY A 62 14.37 -6.62 -0.10
C GLY A 62 15.06 -6.64 1.27
N ALA A 63 14.65 -5.75 2.18
CA ALA A 63 15.23 -5.64 3.51
C ALA A 63 15.08 -6.93 4.34
N LEU A 64 13.99 -7.68 4.15
CA LEU A 64 13.76 -8.93 4.85
C LEU A 64 14.74 -10.04 4.39
N SER A 65 15.06 -10.12 3.10
CA SER A 65 16.06 -11.09 2.58
C SER A 65 17.43 -10.88 3.18
N ASN A 66 17.78 -9.66 3.52
CA ASN A 66 19.03 -9.29 4.17
C ASN A 66 18.93 -9.26 5.70
N PHE A 67 17.76 -9.55 6.26
CA PHE A 67 17.42 -9.37 7.68
C PHE A 67 17.98 -8.06 8.24
N SER A 68 17.67 -6.97 7.54
CA SER A 68 18.16 -5.64 7.86
C SER A 68 17.32 -4.98 8.95
N LEU A 69 17.77 -3.81 9.42
CA LEU A 69 17.03 -2.96 10.38
C LEU A 69 15.58 -2.68 9.93
N PHE A 70 15.34 -2.65 8.61
CA PHE A 70 14.04 -2.35 8.01
C PHE A 70 13.30 -3.59 7.50
N SER A 71 13.63 -4.79 7.98
CA SER A 71 13.03 -6.06 7.54
C SER A 71 11.52 -6.10 7.67
N MET A 72 10.95 -5.46 8.69
CA MET A 72 9.51 -5.37 8.87
C MET A 72 8.86 -4.27 8.03
N GLY A 73 9.67 -3.36 7.46
CA GLY A 73 9.17 -2.21 6.73
C GLY A 73 8.22 -1.35 7.55
N VAL A 74 7.17 -0.87 6.90
CA VAL A 74 6.09 -0.07 7.53
C VAL A 74 4.86 -0.92 7.91
N SER A 75 4.95 -2.26 7.77
CA SER A 75 3.82 -3.19 8.00
C SER A 75 3.18 -3.05 9.40
N PRO A 76 3.92 -2.97 10.52
CA PRO A 76 3.31 -2.81 11.84
C PRO A 76 2.50 -1.51 11.96
N TYR A 77 2.98 -0.43 11.35
CA TYR A 77 2.26 0.84 11.33
C TYR A 77 0.96 0.75 10.53
N ILE A 78 0.98 0.06 9.38
CA ILE A 78 -0.21 -0.13 8.56
C ILE A 78 -1.25 -0.91 9.36
N THR A 79 -0.86 -2.03 9.98
CA THR A 79 -1.75 -2.84 10.83
C THR A 79 -2.33 -2.02 11.98
N ALA A 80 -1.50 -1.25 12.68
CA ALA A 80 -1.94 -0.36 13.77
C ALA A 80 -2.92 0.71 13.26
N SER A 81 -2.65 1.28 12.08
CA SER A 81 -3.52 2.28 11.45
C SER A 81 -4.89 1.71 11.09
N ILE A 82 -4.94 0.46 10.58
CA ILE A 82 -6.19 -0.24 10.30
C ILE A 82 -7.00 -0.42 11.57
N VAL A 83 -6.38 -0.94 12.63
CA VAL A 83 -7.04 -1.16 13.92
C VAL A 83 -7.61 0.15 14.46
N VAL A 84 -6.82 1.23 14.46
CA VAL A 84 -7.29 2.55 14.94
C VAL A 84 -8.43 3.08 14.07
N GLN A 85 -8.38 2.90 12.74
CA GLN A 85 -9.47 3.32 11.85
C GLN A 85 -10.75 2.52 12.08
N LEU A 86 -10.65 1.21 12.33
CA LEU A 86 -11.80 0.38 12.70
C LEU A 86 -12.40 0.80 14.04
N LEU A 87 -11.56 1.12 15.03
CA LEU A 87 -12.01 1.59 16.34
C LEU A 87 -12.73 2.95 16.29
N GLN A 88 -12.47 3.76 15.29
CA GLN A 88 -13.18 5.03 15.05
C GLN A 88 -14.60 4.85 14.50
N MET A 89 -14.96 3.64 14.01
CA MET A 89 -16.27 3.35 13.45
C MET A 89 -17.20 2.72 14.49
N ASP A 90 -17.62 3.54 15.46
CA ASP A 90 -18.60 3.21 16.51
C ASP A 90 -18.26 2.01 17.42
N LEU A 91 -17.01 1.48 17.36
CA LEU A 91 -16.58 0.41 18.24
C LEU A 91 -16.18 0.92 19.64
N LEU A 92 -15.47 2.05 19.70
CA LEU A 92 -15.06 2.67 20.97
C LEU A 92 -15.46 4.16 21.00
N PRO A 93 -16.34 4.58 21.93
CA PRO A 93 -16.84 5.95 22.02
C PRO A 93 -15.75 7.01 22.05
N THR A 94 -14.64 6.75 22.77
CA THR A 94 -13.50 7.67 22.89
C THR A 94 -12.80 7.94 21.55
N PHE A 95 -12.66 6.91 20.69
CA PHE A 95 -12.05 7.07 19.35
C PHE A 95 -13.00 7.80 18.39
N VAL A 96 -14.31 7.56 18.52
CA VAL A 96 -15.34 8.28 17.77
C VAL A 96 -15.35 9.76 18.14
N GLU A 97 -15.29 10.09 19.43
CA GLU A 97 -15.19 11.49 19.89
C GLU A 97 -13.92 12.17 19.34
N TRP A 98 -12.77 11.50 19.40
CA TRP A 98 -11.54 12.06 18.84
C TRP A 98 -11.66 12.30 17.32
N SER A 99 -12.33 11.43 16.57
CA SER A 99 -12.55 11.63 15.14
C SER A 99 -13.36 12.90 14.81
N LYS A 100 -14.21 13.35 15.75
CA LYS A 100 -15.04 14.56 15.64
C LYS A 100 -14.33 15.83 16.12
N GLN A 101 -13.25 15.73 16.90
CA GLN A 101 -12.51 16.87 17.48
C GLN A 101 -11.56 17.59 16.50
N GLY A 102 -11.61 17.30 15.20
CA GLY A 102 -10.78 17.96 14.18
C GLY A 102 -9.28 17.69 14.35
N GLU A 103 -8.45 18.74 14.30
CA GLU A 103 -6.98 18.65 14.38
C GLU A 103 -6.47 18.06 15.70
N VAL A 104 -7.08 18.43 16.82
CA VAL A 104 -6.67 17.96 18.16
C VAL A 104 -6.93 16.44 18.29
N GLY A 105 -8.10 15.99 17.86
CA GLY A 105 -8.44 14.58 17.87
C GLY A 105 -7.57 13.77 16.90
N ARG A 106 -7.25 14.31 15.76
CA ARG A 106 -6.34 13.69 14.78
C ARG A 106 -4.94 13.45 15.35
N ARG A 107 -4.42 14.39 16.15
CA ARG A 107 -3.14 14.21 16.85
C ARG A 107 -3.21 13.09 17.88
N LYS A 108 -4.31 12.98 18.65
CA LYS A 108 -4.52 11.89 19.61
C LYS A 108 -4.57 10.52 18.92
N LEU A 109 -5.31 10.43 17.81
CA LEU A 109 -5.41 9.20 17.01
C LEU A 109 -4.06 8.79 16.43
N ASN A 110 -3.28 9.73 15.91
CA ASN A 110 -1.92 9.45 15.42
C ASN A 110 -1.00 8.97 16.54
N THR A 111 -1.10 9.54 17.74
CA THR A 111 -0.33 9.11 18.90
C THR A 111 -0.73 7.68 19.31
N ALA A 112 -2.03 7.37 19.37
CA ALA A 112 -2.51 6.02 19.65
C ALA A 112 -2.01 5.00 18.61
N THR A 113 -2.04 5.37 17.32
CA THR A 113 -1.49 4.54 16.24
C THR A 113 -0.01 4.24 16.45
N ARG A 114 0.80 5.24 16.86
CA ARG A 114 2.23 5.04 17.12
C ARG A 114 2.49 4.10 18.30
N TYR A 115 1.75 4.24 19.41
CA TYR A 115 1.88 3.30 20.54
C TYR A 115 1.48 1.88 20.13
N LEU A 116 0.39 1.74 19.41
CA LEU A 116 -0.05 0.44 18.92
C LEU A 116 0.96 -0.16 17.93
N THR A 117 1.59 0.67 17.11
CA THR A 117 2.68 0.25 16.20
C THR A 117 3.86 -0.35 16.97
N ILE A 118 4.26 0.23 18.10
CA ILE A 118 5.35 -0.31 18.93
C ILE A 118 4.97 -1.69 19.46
N VAL A 119 3.76 -1.83 20.01
CA VAL A 119 3.30 -3.10 20.58
C VAL A 119 3.21 -4.19 19.50
N ILE A 120 2.48 -3.93 18.41
CA ILE A 120 2.33 -4.89 17.30
C ILE A 120 3.70 -5.19 16.68
N GLY A 121 4.52 -4.17 16.46
CA GLY A 121 5.85 -4.30 15.87
C GLY A 121 6.76 -5.19 16.71
N PHE A 122 6.76 -5.03 18.02
CA PHE A 122 7.57 -5.84 18.91
C PHE A 122 7.19 -7.33 18.87
N PHE A 123 5.88 -7.63 18.96
CA PHE A 123 5.40 -9.01 18.87
C PHE A 123 5.67 -9.61 17.49
N GLN A 124 5.46 -8.87 16.44
CA GLN A 124 5.71 -9.32 15.07
C GLN A 124 7.19 -9.53 14.80
N ALA A 125 8.07 -8.64 15.28
CA ALA A 125 9.52 -8.78 15.17
C ALA A 125 10.04 -10.02 15.90
N TYR A 126 9.55 -10.26 17.12
CA TYR A 126 9.87 -11.47 17.88
C TYR A 126 9.45 -12.72 17.12
N ALA A 127 8.21 -12.76 16.63
CA ALA A 127 7.65 -13.88 15.91
C ALA A 127 8.42 -14.20 14.60
N ILE A 128 8.76 -13.17 13.82
CA ILE A 128 9.55 -13.32 12.59
C ILE A 128 10.94 -13.85 12.91
N SER A 129 11.60 -13.31 13.93
CA SER A 129 12.96 -13.71 14.30
C SER A 129 13.01 -15.17 14.76
N PHE A 130 12.06 -15.56 15.60
CA PHE A 130 11.94 -16.93 16.08
C PHE A 130 11.56 -17.89 14.95
N GLY A 131 10.52 -17.59 14.17
CA GLY A 131 10.03 -18.43 13.08
C GLY A 131 11.09 -18.69 12.01
N PHE A 132 11.80 -17.65 11.58
CA PHE A 132 12.87 -17.82 10.59
C PHE A 132 14.08 -18.58 11.14
N ASN A 133 14.40 -18.43 12.42
CA ASN A 133 15.46 -19.21 13.02
C ASN A 133 15.11 -20.71 13.03
N VAL A 134 13.86 -21.05 13.32
CA VAL A 134 13.34 -22.42 13.24
C VAL A 134 13.38 -22.95 11.81
N TRP A 135 12.88 -22.21 10.84
CA TRP A 135 12.84 -22.62 9.43
C TRP A 135 14.21 -22.75 8.78
N SER A 136 15.20 -21.99 9.26
CA SER A 136 16.60 -22.13 8.81
C SER A 136 17.37 -23.22 9.54
N ASN A 137 16.71 -24.16 10.23
CA ASN A 137 17.33 -25.18 11.06
C ASN A 137 18.34 -24.59 12.07
N TYR A 138 17.93 -23.50 12.72
CA TYR A 138 18.75 -22.76 13.70
C TYR A 138 20.01 -22.11 13.12
N GLY A 139 20.08 -21.91 11.79
CA GLY A 139 21.21 -21.26 11.12
C GLY A 139 21.13 -19.74 11.02
N LEU A 140 20.01 -19.13 11.44
CA LEU A 140 19.80 -17.69 11.36
C LEU A 140 20.57 -16.92 12.43
N ILE A 141 20.53 -17.39 13.67
CA ILE A 141 21.09 -16.69 14.83
C ILE A 141 22.27 -17.48 15.35
N ASN A 142 23.45 -16.86 15.44
CA ASN A 142 24.68 -17.50 15.89
C ASN A 142 24.59 -18.08 17.31
N ASN A 143 23.89 -17.37 18.22
CA ASN A 143 23.65 -17.80 19.59
C ASN A 143 22.16 -17.65 19.93
N PRO A 144 21.30 -18.65 19.64
CA PRO A 144 19.88 -18.58 19.90
C PRO A 144 19.60 -18.59 21.41
N GLY A 145 19.06 -17.48 21.92
CA GLY A 145 18.68 -17.31 23.32
C GLY A 145 17.59 -16.25 23.45
N ILE A 146 16.77 -16.30 24.50
CA ILE A 146 15.69 -15.36 24.74
C ILE A 146 16.19 -13.91 24.69
N LYS A 147 17.35 -13.62 25.26
CA LYS A 147 17.98 -12.29 25.25
C LYS A 147 18.28 -11.81 23.82
N THR A 148 18.78 -12.69 22.96
CA THR A 148 19.10 -12.37 21.56
C THR A 148 17.85 -12.09 20.77
N PHE A 149 16.80 -12.91 20.92
CA PHE A 149 15.50 -12.66 20.26
C PHE A 149 14.86 -11.34 20.70
N LEU A 150 14.90 -11.04 21.99
CA LEU A 150 14.40 -9.74 22.51
C LEU A 150 15.20 -8.55 21.97
N MET A 151 16.53 -8.68 21.89
CA MET A 151 17.39 -7.64 21.31
C MET A 151 17.06 -7.42 19.83
N ILE A 152 16.93 -8.48 19.05
CA ILE A 152 16.56 -8.41 17.63
C ILE A 152 15.16 -7.78 17.49
N ALA A 153 14.18 -8.19 18.29
CA ALA A 153 12.84 -7.64 18.27
C ALA A 153 12.85 -6.13 18.57
N LEU A 154 13.64 -5.66 19.53
CA LEU A 154 13.80 -4.23 19.82
C LEU A 154 14.42 -3.49 18.64
N VAL A 155 15.48 -4.02 18.04
CA VAL A 155 16.17 -3.39 16.91
C VAL A 155 15.23 -3.28 15.69
N LEU A 156 14.51 -4.35 15.34
CA LEU A 156 13.55 -4.34 14.22
C LEU A 156 12.37 -3.38 14.48
N THR A 157 11.89 -3.34 15.73
CA THR A 157 10.80 -2.40 16.09
C THR A 157 11.28 -0.95 16.00
N ALA A 158 12.49 -0.66 16.48
CA ALA A 158 13.11 0.66 16.35
C ALA A 158 13.27 1.04 14.86
N GLY A 159 13.71 0.11 14.01
CA GLY A 159 13.81 0.30 12.57
C GLY A 159 12.46 0.63 11.91
N SER A 160 11.41 -0.09 12.27
CA SER A 160 10.05 0.15 11.77
C SER A 160 9.50 1.51 12.23
N MET A 161 9.74 1.90 13.49
CA MET A 161 9.36 3.22 14.00
C MET A 161 10.14 4.35 13.31
N PHE A 162 11.42 4.14 13.02
CA PHE A 162 12.22 5.09 12.25
C PHE A 162 11.70 5.25 10.82
N LEU A 163 11.32 4.16 10.15
CA LEU A 163 10.67 4.22 8.83
C LEU A 163 9.34 4.97 8.87
N THR A 164 8.53 4.74 9.90
CA THR A 164 7.26 5.47 10.09
C THR A 164 7.53 6.97 10.25
N TRP A 165 8.53 7.35 11.03
CA TRP A 165 8.95 8.74 11.17
C TRP A 165 9.45 9.34 9.85
N LEU A 166 10.23 8.61 9.06
CA LEU A 166 10.64 9.04 7.71
C LEU A 166 9.43 9.24 6.79
N GLY A 167 8.43 8.35 6.86
CA GLY A 167 7.17 8.47 6.14
C GLY A 167 6.40 9.74 6.54
N ASP A 168 6.28 10.02 7.83
CA ASP A 168 5.67 11.26 8.33
C ASP A 168 6.40 12.50 7.79
N MET A 169 7.74 12.47 7.77
CA MET A 169 8.55 13.58 7.24
C MET A 169 8.33 13.79 5.73
N ILE A 170 8.19 12.73 4.93
CA ILE A 170 7.83 12.85 3.49
C ILE A 170 6.44 13.49 3.38
N THR A 171 5.46 13.04 4.16
CA THR A 171 4.09 13.55 4.10
C THR A 171 4.03 15.05 4.40
N VAL A 172 4.80 15.53 5.37
CA VAL A 172 4.81 16.95 5.79
C VAL A 172 5.66 17.81 4.87
N LYS A 173 6.91 17.40 4.61
CA LYS A 173 7.92 18.22 3.90
C LYS A 173 8.16 17.81 2.45
N GLY A 174 7.79 16.60 2.07
CA GLY A 174 7.99 16.03 0.75
C GLY A 174 6.78 16.13 -0.16
N ILE A 175 6.62 15.13 -1.04
CA ILE A 175 5.53 14.95 -1.99
C ILE A 175 4.94 13.54 -1.82
N GLY A 176 3.61 13.44 -1.82
CA GLY A 176 2.88 12.18 -1.68
C GLY A 176 2.58 11.81 -0.23
N ASN A 177 1.87 10.70 -0.06
CA ASN A 177 1.74 10.05 1.24
C ASN A 177 3.04 9.29 1.53
N GLY A 178 3.76 9.66 2.60
CA GLY A 178 5.11 9.17 2.84
C GLY A 178 5.19 7.65 3.02
N VAL A 179 4.21 7.03 3.67
CA VAL A 179 4.16 5.56 3.81
C VAL A 179 4.01 4.89 2.44
N SER A 180 3.09 5.38 1.62
CA SER A 180 2.89 4.87 0.25
C SER A 180 4.13 5.08 -0.62
N VAL A 181 4.82 6.21 -0.48
CA VAL A 181 6.07 6.50 -1.20
C VAL A 181 7.21 5.57 -0.78
N LEU A 182 7.31 5.21 0.51
CA LEU A 182 8.31 4.24 0.99
C LEU A 182 8.04 2.84 0.44
N ILE A 183 6.76 2.40 0.42
CA ILE A 183 6.38 1.11 -0.18
C ILE A 183 6.68 1.11 -1.68
N PHE A 184 6.30 2.17 -2.39
CA PHE A 184 6.60 2.36 -3.81
C PHE A 184 8.10 2.24 -4.08
N ALA A 185 8.93 2.93 -3.28
CA ALA A 185 10.38 2.89 -3.43
C ALA A 185 10.94 1.48 -3.15
N GLY A 186 10.37 0.76 -2.18
CA GLY A 186 10.72 -0.63 -1.89
C GLY A 186 10.45 -1.54 -3.09
N ILE A 187 9.25 -1.46 -3.67
CA ILE A 187 8.86 -2.26 -4.83
C ILE A 187 9.78 -1.95 -6.03
N VAL A 188 9.95 -0.67 -6.36
CA VAL A 188 10.77 -0.24 -7.50
C VAL A 188 12.24 -0.64 -7.33
N ALA A 189 12.78 -0.54 -6.11
CA ALA A 189 14.17 -0.92 -5.83
C ALA A 189 14.44 -2.42 -6.01
N ARG A 190 13.43 -3.27 -5.90
CA ARG A 190 13.53 -4.72 -6.10
C ARG A 190 13.31 -5.14 -7.55
N MET A 191 12.59 -4.37 -8.35
CA MET A 191 12.28 -4.70 -9.75
C MET A 191 13.49 -5.16 -10.57
N PRO A 192 14.67 -4.51 -10.53
CA PRO A 192 15.83 -4.97 -11.30
C PRO A 192 16.28 -6.39 -10.95
N HIS A 193 16.21 -6.75 -9.65
CA HIS A 193 16.56 -8.09 -9.18
C HIS A 193 15.54 -9.13 -9.65
N ASP A 194 14.25 -8.83 -9.55
CA ASP A 194 13.17 -9.71 -9.99
C ASP A 194 13.22 -9.96 -11.51
N ILE A 195 13.55 -8.92 -12.30
CA ILE A 195 13.77 -9.04 -13.76
C ILE A 195 14.99 -9.91 -14.06
N TYR A 196 16.10 -9.76 -13.32
CA TYR A 196 17.28 -10.58 -13.48
C TYR A 196 17.01 -12.06 -13.13
N GLU A 197 16.32 -12.33 -12.02
CA GLU A 197 15.89 -13.70 -11.67
C GLU A 197 15.00 -14.33 -12.74
N PHE A 198 14.09 -13.55 -13.31
CA PHE A 198 13.24 -14.00 -14.41
C PHE A 198 14.07 -14.37 -15.64
N TYR A 199 15.04 -13.52 -16.03
CA TYR A 199 15.94 -13.79 -17.13
C TYR A 199 16.73 -15.07 -16.94
N VAL A 200 17.33 -15.27 -15.76
CA VAL A 200 18.11 -16.47 -15.43
C VAL A 200 17.24 -17.74 -15.47
N LYS A 201 16.03 -17.69 -14.92
CA LYS A 201 15.14 -18.86 -14.85
C LYS A 201 14.48 -19.22 -16.19
N GLN A 202 14.20 -18.22 -17.04
CA GLN A 202 13.44 -18.45 -18.26
C GLN A 202 14.27 -18.50 -19.54
N ILE A 203 15.40 -17.81 -19.60
CA ILE A 203 16.16 -17.64 -20.84
C ILE A 203 17.53 -18.31 -20.76
N GLN A 204 18.23 -18.16 -19.62
CA GLN A 204 19.60 -18.63 -19.49
C GLN A 204 19.69 -20.17 -19.53
N GLY A 205 20.57 -20.71 -20.39
CA GLY A 205 20.89 -22.15 -20.45
C GLY A 205 19.88 -23.03 -21.20
N ARG A 206 18.94 -22.47 -21.97
CA ARG A 206 17.99 -23.22 -22.79
C ARG A 206 18.56 -23.48 -24.20
N ALA A 207 18.24 -24.66 -24.79
CA ALA A 207 18.56 -25.00 -26.16
C ALA A 207 17.73 -24.19 -27.17
N ASP A 208 18.19 -24.06 -28.41
CA ASP A 208 17.64 -23.12 -29.42
C ASP A 208 16.11 -23.23 -29.61
N THR A 209 15.55 -24.42 -29.66
CA THR A 209 14.09 -24.61 -29.85
C THR A 209 13.27 -24.16 -28.63
N GLU A 210 13.78 -24.35 -27.44
CA GLU A 210 13.14 -23.89 -26.20
C GLU A 210 13.37 -22.41 -25.97
N LEU A 211 14.49 -21.86 -26.47
CA LEU A 211 14.81 -20.44 -26.40
C LEU A 211 13.77 -19.58 -27.15
N TYR A 212 13.40 -19.97 -28.39
CA TYR A 212 12.37 -19.24 -29.15
C TYR A 212 11.02 -19.22 -28.44
N ARG A 213 10.61 -20.33 -27.82
CA ARG A 213 9.38 -20.39 -27.01
C ARG A 213 9.48 -19.48 -25.76
N ALA A 214 10.63 -19.47 -25.09
CA ALA A 214 10.85 -18.65 -23.92
C ALA A 214 10.86 -17.15 -24.27
N ILE A 215 11.45 -16.77 -25.39
CA ILE A 215 11.43 -15.38 -25.89
C ILE A 215 9.99 -14.98 -26.25
N GLY A 216 9.25 -15.80 -27.01
CA GLY A 216 7.87 -15.55 -27.36
C GLY A 216 6.98 -15.38 -26.14
N PHE A 217 7.14 -16.23 -25.12
CA PHE A 217 6.45 -16.12 -23.85
C PHE A 217 6.81 -14.83 -23.09
N THR A 218 8.10 -14.46 -23.06
CA THR A 218 8.57 -13.22 -22.41
C THR A 218 7.97 -11.99 -23.07
N VAL A 219 7.93 -11.94 -24.42
CA VAL A 219 7.30 -10.85 -25.15
C VAL A 219 5.80 -10.77 -24.84
N ALA A 220 5.10 -11.91 -24.85
CA ALA A 220 3.67 -11.97 -24.52
C ALA A 220 3.42 -11.48 -23.08
N LEU A 221 4.27 -11.85 -22.13
CA LEU A 221 4.19 -11.39 -20.74
C LEU A 221 4.39 -9.87 -20.61
N ILE A 222 5.39 -9.32 -21.31
CA ILE A 222 5.63 -7.85 -21.31
C ILE A 222 4.41 -7.12 -21.88
N VAL A 223 3.85 -7.61 -22.99
CA VAL A 223 2.63 -7.02 -23.58
C VAL A 223 1.46 -7.11 -22.59
N ALA A 224 1.28 -8.24 -21.91
CA ALA A 224 0.24 -8.40 -20.88
C ALA A 224 0.42 -7.41 -19.73
N ILE A 225 1.65 -7.24 -19.22
CA ILE A 225 1.96 -6.25 -18.17
C ILE A 225 1.62 -4.83 -18.63
N VAL A 226 2.00 -4.45 -19.85
CA VAL A 226 1.70 -3.13 -20.40
C VAL A 226 0.19 -2.91 -20.50
N LEU A 227 -0.58 -3.91 -20.97
CA LEU A 227 -2.04 -3.85 -21.03
C LEU A 227 -2.66 -3.68 -19.63
N VAL A 228 -2.19 -4.44 -18.65
CA VAL A 228 -2.63 -4.29 -17.25
C VAL A 228 -2.33 -2.90 -16.72
N VAL A 229 -1.12 -2.36 -16.95
CA VAL A 229 -0.77 -0.98 -16.54
C VAL A 229 -1.68 0.04 -17.21
N MET A 230 -1.96 -0.09 -18.51
CA MET A 230 -2.90 0.81 -19.20
C MET A 230 -4.31 0.75 -18.60
N LEU A 231 -4.81 -0.46 -18.29
CA LEU A 231 -6.10 -0.66 -17.65
C LEU A 231 -6.13 -0.02 -16.25
N VAL A 232 -5.08 -0.20 -15.46
CA VAL A 232 -4.95 0.40 -14.13
C VAL A 232 -4.98 1.92 -14.22
N VAL A 233 -4.17 2.52 -15.11
CA VAL A 233 -4.14 3.97 -15.32
C VAL A 233 -5.51 4.50 -15.75
N TYR A 234 -6.19 3.81 -16.67
CA TYR A 234 -7.50 4.20 -17.17
C TYR A 234 -8.55 4.23 -16.03
N ILE A 235 -8.63 3.18 -15.23
CA ILE A 235 -9.61 3.08 -14.14
C ILE A 235 -9.28 4.04 -12.99
N GLU A 236 -8.00 4.20 -12.63
CA GLU A 236 -7.57 5.12 -11.57
C GLU A 236 -7.81 6.60 -11.93
N GLN A 237 -7.83 6.94 -13.22
CA GLN A 237 -8.17 8.29 -13.69
C GLN A 237 -9.66 8.49 -13.90
N ALA A 238 -10.43 7.42 -14.03
CA ALA A 238 -11.84 7.50 -14.30
C ALA A 238 -12.62 8.09 -13.11
N GLN A 239 -13.46 9.09 -13.40
CA GLN A 239 -14.26 9.78 -12.39
C GLN A 239 -15.67 10.08 -12.91
N ARG A 240 -16.66 9.97 -12.01
CA ARG A 240 -18.00 10.44 -12.27
C ARG A 240 -18.12 11.88 -11.79
N ARG A 241 -18.48 12.80 -12.67
CA ARG A 241 -18.67 14.22 -12.35
C ARG A 241 -20.13 14.48 -12.06
N LEU A 242 -20.45 14.91 -10.83
CA LEU A 242 -21.81 15.30 -10.44
C LEU A 242 -21.97 16.82 -10.59
N PRO A 243 -22.97 17.33 -11.33
CA PRO A 243 -23.18 18.76 -11.49
C PRO A 243 -23.67 19.39 -10.20
N ILE A 244 -23.02 20.48 -9.78
CA ILE A 244 -23.40 21.28 -8.62
C ILE A 244 -23.83 22.66 -9.11
N SER A 245 -24.94 23.16 -8.58
CA SER A 245 -25.38 24.52 -8.75
C SER A 245 -25.27 25.27 -7.43
N TYR A 246 -24.86 26.55 -7.50
CA TYR A 246 -24.79 27.46 -6.34
C TYR A 246 -25.89 28.48 -6.39
N SER A 247 -26.54 28.74 -5.26
CA SER A 247 -27.65 29.70 -5.14
C SER A 247 -27.21 31.16 -5.36
N LYS A 248 -25.95 31.50 -5.02
CA LYS A 248 -25.39 32.83 -5.30
C LYS A 248 -24.62 32.79 -6.63
N ARG A 249 -25.25 33.26 -7.71
CA ARG A 249 -24.55 33.61 -8.95
C ARG A 249 -23.72 34.88 -8.70
N ALA A 250 -22.43 34.76 -8.52
CA ALA A 250 -21.53 35.86 -8.76
C ALA A 250 -21.54 36.14 -10.29
N THR A 251 -21.85 37.38 -10.61
CA THR A 251 -21.93 37.98 -11.95
C THR A 251 -20.97 37.34 -12.98
N GLY A 252 -21.53 36.73 -14.01
CA GLY A 252 -20.91 36.73 -15.34
C GLY A 252 -20.34 35.43 -15.93
N SER A 253 -20.13 34.35 -15.23
CA SER A 253 -19.71 33.10 -15.85
C SER A 253 -20.57 31.91 -15.43
N SER A 254 -21.18 31.26 -16.40
CA SER A 254 -21.96 30.04 -16.22
C SER A 254 -21.02 28.80 -16.09
N GLU A 255 -19.99 28.88 -15.27
CA GLU A 255 -19.19 27.70 -14.97
C GLU A 255 -19.97 26.75 -14.07
N THR A 256 -20.46 25.67 -14.67
CA THR A 256 -21.03 24.55 -13.92
C THR A 256 -19.93 23.92 -13.08
N SER A 257 -20.05 24.03 -11.77
CA SER A 257 -19.14 23.36 -10.84
C SER A 257 -19.48 21.88 -10.77
N TRP A 258 -18.46 21.04 -10.64
CA TRP A 258 -18.62 19.59 -10.64
C TRP A 258 -18.01 18.98 -9.37
N LEU A 259 -18.71 18.02 -8.75
CA LEU A 259 -18.15 17.15 -7.72
C LEU A 259 -17.58 15.91 -8.40
N PRO A 260 -16.24 15.77 -8.49
CA PRO A 260 -15.63 14.58 -9.07
C PRO A 260 -15.60 13.44 -8.05
N LEU A 261 -16.30 12.34 -8.32
CA LEU A 261 -16.22 11.10 -7.57
C LEU A 261 -15.42 10.09 -8.39
N LYS A 262 -14.28 9.63 -7.87
CA LYS A 262 -13.46 8.60 -8.54
C LYS A 262 -14.17 7.26 -8.52
N ILE A 263 -13.99 6.42 -9.56
CA ILE A 263 -14.47 5.04 -9.59
C ILE A 263 -13.80 4.25 -8.48
N ASN A 264 -12.47 4.33 -8.41
CA ASN A 264 -11.72 3.81 -7.27
C ASN A 264 -11.43 4.95 -6.28
N SER A 265 -12.41 5.27 -5.40
CA SER A 265 -12.23 6.28 -4.35
C SER A 265 -11.28 5.81 -3.25
N ALA A 266 -11.19 4.50 -3.04
CA ALA A 266 -10.32 3.90 -2.03
C ALA A 266 -8.83 3.89 -2.43
N GLY A 267 -8.51 4.02 -3.74
CA GLY A 267 -7.15 3.92 -4.25
C GLY A 267 -6.56 2.51 -4.05
N VAL A 268 -5.27 2.45 -3.76
CA VAL A 268 -4.54 1.18 -3.55
C VAL A 268 -4.47 0.74 -2.07
N ILE A 269 -4.97 1.56 -1.15
CA ILE A 269 -4.90 1.32 0.30
C ILE A 269 -5.59 0.01 0.71
N PRO A 270 -6.75 -0.40 0.16
CA PRO A 270 -7.39 -1.67 0.49
C PRO A 270 -6.50 -2.89 0.24
N VAL A 271 -5.69 -2.87 -0.81
CA VAL A 271 -4.75 -3.95 -1.15
C VAL A 271 -3.64 -4.05 -0.09
N ILE A 272 -3.11 -2.89 0.33
CA ILE A 272 -2.10 -2.81 1.38
C ILE A 272 -2.69 -3.28 2.73
N PHE A 273 -3.94 -2.93 3.02
CA PHE A 273 -4.64 -3.34 4.24
C PHE A 273 -4.87 -4.85 4.26
N ALA A 274 -5.38 -5.42 3.17
CA ALA A 274 -5.62 -6.86 3.05
C ALA A 274 -4.32 -7.65 3.23
N SER A 275 -3.21 -7.21 2.62
CA SER A 275 -1.90 -7.85 2.77
C SER A 275 -1.38 -7.78 4.21
N SER A 276 -1.50 -6.62 4.87
CA SER A 276 -1.07 -6.44 6.26
C SER A 276 -1.91 -7.27 7.23
N PHE A 277 -3.22 -7.38 6.98
CA PHE A 277 -4.13 -8.21 7.77
C PHE A 277 -3.78 -9.70 7.67
N MET A 278 -3.41 -10.19 6.49
CA MET A 278 -2.97 -11.58 6.31
C MET A 278 -1.59 -11.86 6.88
N THR A 279 -0.70 -10.86 6.88
CA THR A 279 0.67 -11.02 7.39
C THR A 279 0.70 -11.28 8.90
N LEU A 280 -0.19 -10.66 9.68
CA LEU A 280 -0.18 -10.77 11.14
C LEU A 280 -0.47 -12.21 11.62
N PRO A 281 -1.56 -12.89 11.22
CA PRO A 281 -1.79 -14.30 11.59
C PRO A 281 -0.69 -15.24 11.07
N SER A 282 -0.20 -15.03 9.85
CA SER A 282 0.89 -15.85 9.28
C SER A 282 2.17 -15.72 10.09
N THR A 283 2.45 -14.51 10.62
CA THR A 283 3.61 -14.29 11.50
C THR A 283 3.42 -14.99 12.84
N ILE A 284 2.22 -14.99 13.41
CA ILE A 284 1.92 -15.73 14.64
C ILE A 284 2.03 -17.24 14.40
N LEU A 285 1.53 -17.75 13.28
CA LEU A 285 1.65 -19.17 12.92
C LEU A 285 3.11 -19.61 12.78
N SER A 286 4.02 -18.72 12.38
CA SER A 286 5.44 -19.05 12.30
C SER A 286 6.07 -19.42 13.65
N LEU A 287 5.51 -18.98 14.78
CA LEU A 287 5.94 -19.37 16.12
C LEU A 287 5.64 -20.85 16.44
N TYR A 288 4.58 -21.39 15.85
CA TYR A 288 4.12 -22.77 16.09
C TYR A 288 4.61 -23.76 15.04
N ALA A 289 5.43 -23.32 14.09
CA ALA A 289 5.88 -24.13 12.97
C ALA A 289 6.67 -25.37 13.38
N ASN A 290 7.42 -25.29 14.49
CA ASN A 290 8.26 -26.40 14.97
C ASN A 290 7.45 -27.50 15.64
N ASP A 291 6.50 -27.14 16.50
CA ASP A 291 5.82 -28.08 17.38
C ASP A 291 4.53 -28.67 16.78
N HIS A 292 3.95 -27.99 15.79
CA HIS A 292 2.62 -28.29 15.29
C HIS A 292 2.53 -28.41 13.77
N SER A 293 3.66 -28.53 13.04
CA SER A 293 3.68 -28.60 11.57
C SER A 293 2.80 -29.72 10.99
N GLU A 294 2.67 -30.84 11.68
CA GLU A 294 1.85 -31.98 11.28
C GLU A 294 0.40 -31.92 11.78
N SER A 295 0.08 -30.98 12.67
CA SER A 295 -1.29 -30.89 13.23
C SER A 295 -2.28 -30.31 12.20
N GLY A 296 -3.46 -30.93 12.12
CA GLY A 296 -4.49 -30.55 11.13
C GLY A 296 -4.92 -29.07 11.23
N TRP A 297 -5.05 -28.52 12.45
CA TRP A 297 -5.41 -27.12 12.63
C TRP A 297 -4.34 -26.16 12.06
N TYR A 298 -3.05 -26.50 12.23
CA TYR A 298 -1.95 -25.69 11.73
C TYR A 298 -1.93 -25.67 10.18
N GLN A 299 -2.10 -26.86 9.56
CA GLN A 299 -2.19 -26.96 8.11
C GLN A 299 -3.40 -26.20 7.53
N ILE A 300 -4.55 -26.27 8.20
CA ILE A 300 -5.73 -25.49 7.80
C ILE A 300 -5.45 -24.00 7.93
N ALA A 301 -4.93 -23.55 9.06
CA ALA A 301 -4.61 -22.15 9.29
C ALA A 301 -3.58 -21.60 8.28
N THR A 302 -2.49 -22.34 8.02
CA THR A 302 -1.51 -21.95 7.01
C THR A 302 -2.09 -21.92 5.59
N ASN A 303 -3.03 -22.81 5.26
CA ASN A 303 -3.71 -22.80 3.97
C ASN A 303 -4.61 -21.58 3.79
N ILE A 304 -5.25 -21.12 4.86
CA ILE A 304 -6.16 -19.96 4.84
C ILE A 304 -5.37 -18.65 4.78
N PHE A 305 -4.24 -18.53 5.48
CA PHE A 305 -3.47 -17.29 5.53
C PHE A 305 -2.32 -17.22 4.51
N ASP A 306 -2.10 -18.26 3.71
CA ASP A 306 -1.14 -18.22 2.60
C ASP A 306 -1.86 -17.90 1.27
N PHE A 307 -1.71 -16.68 0.79
CA PHE A 307 -2.34 -16.22 -0.47
C PHE A 307 -1.82 -16.95 -1.72
N THR A 308 -0.75 -17.72 -1.65
CA THR A 308 -0.29 -18.58 -2.76
C THR A 308 -1.17 -19.82 -2.94
N LYS A 309 -1.99 -20.14 -1.92
CA LYS A 309 -2.96 -21.23 -1.95
C LYS A 309 -4.35 -20.74 -2.31
N PRO A 310 -5.21 -21.57 -2.93
CA PRO A 310 -6.54 -21.14 -3.37
C PRO A 310 -7.40 -20.54 -2.24
N ALA A 311 -7.38 -21.17 -1.04
CA ALA A 311 -8.13 -20.69 0.11
C ALA A 311 -7.65 -19.30 0.58
N GLY A 312 -6.32 -19.10 0.65
CA GLY A 312 -5.75 -17.83 1.01
C GLY A 312 -5.96 -16.74 -0.05
N ALA A 313 -5.89 -17.10 -1.34
CA ALA A 313 -6.18 -16.17 -2.43
C ALA A 313 -7.64 -15.69 -2.39
N THR A 314 -8.60 -16.57 -2.10
CA THR A 314 -10.01 -16.19 -1.94
C THR A 314 -10.21 -15.28 -0.73
N LEU A 315 -9.62 -15.60 0.43
CA LEU A 315 -9.67 -14.74 1.60
C LEU A 315 -9.06 -13.36 1.33
N TYR A 316 -7.90 -13.33 0.70
CA TYR A 316 -7.23 -12.08 0.33
C TYR A 316 -8.12 -11.19 -0.54
N THR A 317 -8.79 -11.78 -1.53
CA THR A 317 -9.70 -11.05 -2.42
C THR A 317 -10.94 -10.54 -1.69
N VAL A 318 -11.53 -11.37 -0.84
CA VAL A 318 -12.67 -10.95 0.00
C VAL A 318 -12.27 -9.78 0.88
N LEU A 319 -11.09 -9.82 1.50
CA LEU A 319 -10.56 -8.73 2.30
C LEU A 319 -10.37 -7.45 1.47
N ILE A 320 -9.82 -7.55 0.25
CA ILE A 320 -9.70 -6.39 -0.66
C ILE A 320 -11.07 -5.78 -0.94
N VAL A 321 -12.08 -6.59 -1.24
CA VAL A 321 -13.44 -6.11 -1.50
C VAL A 321 -14.00 -5.41 -0.26
N VAL A 322 -13.94 -6.03 0.91
CA VAL A 322 -14.43 -5.46 2.17
C VAL A 322 -13.72 -4.15 2.49
N PHE A 323 -12.38 -4.12 2.42
CA PHE A 323 -11.63 -2.90 2.69
C PHE A 323 -11.84 -1.82 1.62
N THR A 324 -12.18 -2.18 0.39
CA THR A 324 -12.50 -1.19 -0.66
C THR A 324 -13.78 -0.44 -0.31
N PHE A 325 -14.84 -1.14 0.08
CA PHE A 325 -16.07 -0.49 0.55
C PHE A 325 -15.81 0.35 1.80
N PHE A 326 -15.15 -0.25 2.78
CA PHE A 326 -14.81 0.43 4.03
C PHE A 326 -14.07 1.74 3.77
N TYR A 327 -12.97 1.69 3.03
CA TYR A 327 -12.10 2.84 2.83
C TYR A 327 -12.72 3.90 1.91
N ALA A 328 -13.57 3.52 0.97
CA ALA A 328 -14.28 4.46 0.13
C ALA A 328 -15.17 5.41 0.98
N PHE A 329 -15.86 4.88 2.00
CA PHE A 329 -16.66 5.68 2.93
C PHE A 329 -15.82 6.50 3.91
N VAL A 330 -14.66 6.00 4.32
CA VAL A 330 -13.70 6.75 5.15
C VAL A 330 -13.13 7.94 4.36
N GLN A 331 -12.78 7.71 3.09
CA GLN A 331 -12.16 8.72 2.23
C GLN A 331 -13.17 9.79 1.77
N VAL A 332 -14.37 9.36 1.39
CA VAL A 332 -15.46 10.25 0.96
C VAL A 332 -16.62 10.09 1.93
N ASN A 333 -16.61 10.86 3.01
CA ASN A 333 -17.70 10.85 3.99
C ASN A 333 -18.92 11.58 3.41
N PRO A 334 -20.03 10.87 3.08
CA PRO A 334 -21.20 11.47 2.44
C PRO A 334 -21.87 12.56 3.28
N GLU A 335 -21.92 12.38 4.61
CA GLU A 335 -22.46 13.34 5.56
C GLU A 335 -21.71 14.68 5.49
N LYS A 336 -20.37 14.63 5.59
CA LYS A 336 -19.53 15.82 5.50
C LYS A 336 -19.61 16.50 4.13
N VAL A 337 -19.74 15.72 3.05
CA VAL A 337 -19.92 16.26 1.70
C VAL A 337 -21.25 17.00 1.59
N ALA A 338 -22.36 16.42 2.08
CA ALA A 338 -23.67 17.04 2.09
C ALA A 338 -23.69 18.32 2.94
N GLU A 339 -23.11 18.27 4.15
CA GLU A 339 -22.99 19.41 5.04
C GLU A 339 -22.17 20.57 4.43
N ASN A 340 -21.03 20.26 3.81
CA ASN A 340 -20.21 21.28 3.15
C ASN A 340 -20.90 21.91 1.95
N LEU A 341 -21.63 21.14 1.14
CA LEU A 341 -22.44 21.66 0.05
C LEU A 341 -23.54 22.59 0.58
N GLN A 342 -24.24 22.16 1.62
CA GLN A 342 -25.29 22.99 2.25
C GLN A 342 -24.75 24.29 2.82
N LYS A 343 -23.61 24.26 3.54
CA LYS A 343 -22.95 25.45 4.10
C LYS A 343 -22.45 26.40 3.01
N SER A 344 -22.03 25.90 1.86
CA SER A 344 -21.60 26.73 0.72
C SER A 344 -22.75 27.21 -0.18
N GLY A 345 -23.99 26.84 0.14
CA GLY A 345 -25.18 27.20 -0.68
C GLY A 345 -25.21 26.43 -2.03
N GLY A 346 -24.42 25.31 -2.13
CA GLY A 346 -24.40 24.42 -3.28
C GLY A 346 -25.42 23.29 -3.14
N TYR A 347 -25.99 22.87 -4.25
CA TYR A 347 -26.88 21.72 -4.31
C TYR A 347 -26.67 20.92 -5.59
N ILE A 348 -26.95 19.60 -5.52
CA ILE A 348 -26.92 18.72 -6.68
C ILE A 348 -28.26 18.88 -7.43
N LEU A 349 -28.20 19.01 -8.75
CA LEU A 349 -29.43 19.12 -9.56
C LEU A 349 -30.38 17.96 -9.26
N SER A 350 -31.65 18.27 -9.05
CA SER A 350 -32.75 17.32 -8.77
C SER A 350 -32.67 16.61 -7.40
N VAL A 351 -31.77 17.04 -6.48
CA VAL A 351 -31.64 16.46 -5.14
C VAL A 351 -31.79 17.58 -4.09
N ARG A 352 -32.62 17.37 -3.07
CA ARG A 352 -32.79 18.35 -1.98
C ARG A 352 -31.52 18.43 -1.12
N PRO A 353 -31.10 19.65 -0.71
CA PRO A 353 -29.97 19.82 0.20
C PRO A 353 -30.21 19.14 1.55
N GLY A 354 -29.17 18.57 2.15
CA GLY A 354 -29.22 17.87 3.43
C GLY A 354 -29.23 16.37 3.29
N LYS A 355 -30.12 15.66 4.00
CA LYS A 355 -30.15 14.18 4.06
C LYS A 355 -30.36 13.49 2.70
N ASP A 356 -31.14 14.10 1.80
CA ASP A 356 -31.35 13.54 0.46
C ASP A 356 -30.05 13.59 -0.36
N THR A 357 -29.25 14.67 -0.21
CA THR A 357 -27.92 14.77 -0.83
C THR A 357 -26.96 13.73 -0.25
N GLU A 358 -26.96 13.51 1.05
CA GLU A 358 -26.18 12.47 1.71
C GLU A 358 -26.52 11.09 1.18
N SER A 359 -27.80 10.74 1.14
CA SER A 359 -28.30 9.45 0.62
C SER A 359 -27.93 9.24 -0.85
N PHE A 360 -28.04 10.29 -1.68
CA PHE A 360 -27.68 10.25 -3.10
C PHE A 360 -26.17 10.03 -3.29
N VAL A 361 -25.31 10.74 -2.54
CA VAL A 361 -23.85 10.60 -2.60
C VAL A 361 -23.45 9.21 -2.09
N SER A 362 -24.07 8.72 -0.99
CA SER A 362 -23.83 7.40 -0.43
C SER A 362 -24.17 6.28 -1.44
N SER A 363 -25.35 6.33 -2.06
CA SER A 363 -25.75 5.34 -3.06
C SER A 363 -24.87 5.37 -4.32
N THR A 364 -24.45 6.56 -4.74
CA THR A 364 -23.53 6.72 -5.87
C THR A 364 -22.15 6.15 -5.53
N LEU A 365 -21.66 6.43 -4.32
CA LEU A 365 -20.38 5.92 -3.84
C LEU A 365 -20.38 4.39 -3.74
N LEU A 366 -21.46 3.78 -3.23
CA LEU A 366 -21.63 2.32 -3.20
C LEU A 366 -21.50 1.70 -4.59
N ARG A 367 -22.22 2.26 -5.58
CA ARG A 367 -22.16 1.76 -6.97
C ARG A 367 -20.75 1.89 -7.57
N LEU A 368 -20.07 3.00 -7.35
CA LEU A 368 -18.70 3.21 -7.83
C LEU A 368 -17.72 2.28 -7.11
N SER A 369 -17.87 2.10 -5.79
CA SER A 369 -17.04 1.19 -5.00
C SER A 369 -17.21 -0.27 -5.40
N THR A 370 -18.39 -0.69 -5.85
CA THR A 370 -18.60 -2.05 -6.38
C THR A 370 -17.72 -2.30 -7.62
N VAL A 371 -17.68 -1.34 -8.54
CA VAL A 371 -16.81 -1.43 -9.73
C VAL A 371 -15.35 -1.40 -9.32
N GLY A 372 -14.98 -0.50 -8.38
CA GLY A 372 -13.63 -0.41 -7.82
C GLY A 372 -13.17 -1.69 -7.12
N ALA A 373 -14.06 -2.33 -6.34
CA ALA A 373 -13.76 -3.58 -5.63
C ALA A 373 -13.54 -4.76 -6.59
N LEU A 374 -14.37 -4.89 -7.61
CA LEU A 374 -14.20 -5.91 -8.66
C LEU A 374 -12.89 -5.71 -9.44
N TYR A 375 -12.57 -4.46 -9.75
CA TYR A 375 -11.33 -4.10 -10.41
C TYR A 375 -10.10 -4.44 -9.54
N LEU A 376 -10.05 -3.99 -8.27
CA LEU A 376 -8.93 -4.26 -7.37
C LEU A 376 -8.76 -5.75 -7.09
N GLY A 377 -9.87 -6.45 -6.81
CA GLY A 377 -9.87 -7.89 -6.59
C GLY A 377 -9.39 -8.66 -7.83
N GLY A 378 -9.90 -8.32 -9.01
CA GLY A 378 -9.53 -8.97 -10.27
C GLY A 378 -8.04 -8.81 -10.60
N ILE A 379 -7.50 -7.58 -10.50
CA ILE A 379 -6.07 -7.36 -10.78
C ILE A 379 -5.17 -8.00 -9.71
N SER A 380 -5.61 -8.05 -8.46
CA SER A 380 -4.82 -8.70 -7.40
C SER A 380 -4.72 -10.22 -7.56
N ILE A 381 -5.77 -10.87 -8.06
CA ILE A 381 -5.78 -12.32 -8.33
C ILE A 381 -5.07 -12.67 -9.64
N LEU A 382 -5.13 -11.81 -10.65
CA LEU A 382 -4.67 -12.09 -12.01
C LEU A 382 -3.27 -12.74 -12.06
N PRO A 383 -2.23 -12.25 -11.36
CA PRO A 383 -0.91 -12.87 -11.38
C PRO A 383 -0.88 -14.24 -10.67
N MET A 384 -1.71 -14.44 -9.65
CA MET A 384 -1.80 -15.74 -8.95
C MET A 384 -2.37 -16.80 -9.89
N VAL A 385 -3.43 -16.47 -10.63
CA VAL A 385 -4.03 -17.33 -11.64
C VAL A 385 -3.05 -17.58 -12.79
N ALA A 386 -2.38 -16.52 -13.26
CA ALA A 386 -1.36 -16.63 -14.31
C ALA A 386 -0.20 -17.53 -13.89
N ALA A 387 0.28 -17.41 -12.66
CA ALA A 387 1.35 -18.24 -12.14
C ALA A 387 0.93 -19.70 -11.98
N ALA A 388 -0.31 -19.97 -11.58
CA ALA A 388 -0.85 -21.33 -11.50
C ALA A 388 -1.02 -21.98 -12.87
N LEU A 389 -1.41 -21.23 -13.90
CA LEU A 389 -1.60 -21.74 -15.27
C LEU A 389 -0.28 -21.94 -16.03
N TRP A 390 0.68 -21.04 -15.85
CA TRP A 390 1.93 -21.02 -16.63
C TRP A 390 3.20 -21.32 -15.83
N ASN A 391 3.08 -21.82 -14.59
CA ASN A 391 4.22 -22.13 -13.71
C ASN A 391 5.26 -20.99 -13.62
N LEU A 392 4.77 -19.75 -13.52
CA LEU A 392 5.62 -18.56 -13.46
C LEU A 392 6.49 -18.53 -12.19
N PRO A 393 7.68 -17.91 -12.24
CA PRO A 393 8.47 -17.66 -11.04
C PRO A 393 7.67 -16.93 -9.96
N ARG A 394 7.86 -17.31 -8.70
CA ARG A 394 7.10 -16.77 -7.56
C ARG A 394 7.20 -15.23 -7.41
N GLY A 395 8.31 -14.63 -7.82
CA GLY A 395 8.47 -13.18 -7.83
C GLY A 395 7.42 -12.44 -8.70
N LEU A 396 6.95 -13.07 -9.77
CA LEU A 396 5.90 -12.53 -10.64
C LEU A 396 4.48 -12.73 -10.09
N MET A 397 4.28 -13.70 -9.18
CA MET A 397 2.97 -13.88 -8.50
C MET A 397 2.55 -12.64 -7.70
N LEU A 398 3.49 -11.88 -7.21
CA LEU A 398 3.26 -10.64 -6.46
C LEU A 398 3.05 -9.42 -7.38
N GLY A 399 3.25 -9.60 -8.70
CA GLY A 399 3.28 -8.49 -9.66
C GLY A 399 2.01 -7.65 -9.73
N GLY A 400 0.81 -8.24 -9.56
CA GLY A 400 -0.46 -7.51 -9.67
C GLY A 400 -0.65 -6.47 -8.58
N SER A 401 -0.49 -6.86 -7.33
CA SER A 401 -0.58 -5.95 -6.18
C SER A 401 0.52 -4.89 -6.24
N ASN A 402 1.73 -5.29 -6.62
CA ASN A 402 2.87 -4.37 -6.75
C ASN A 402 2.65 -3.37 -7.88
N LEU A 403 2.14 -3.81 -9.04
CA LEU A 403 1.81 -2.92 -10.16
C LEU A 403 0.71 -1.92 -9.78
N LEU A 404 -0.34 -2.36 -9.08
CA LEU A 404 -1.38 -1.48 -8.56
C LEU A 404 -0.80 -0.39 -7.67
N ILE A 405 0.07 -0.77 -6.72
CA ILE A 405 0.68 0.17 -5.77
C ILE A 405 1.61 1.14 -6.52
N VAL A 406 2.46 0.64 -7.41
CA VAL A 406 3.41 1.48 -8.17
C VAL A 406 2.67 2.49 -9.03
N VAL A 407 1.69 2.05 -9.82
CA VAL A 407 0.92 2.94 -10.70
C VAL A 407 0.06 3.91 -9.89
N GLY A 408 -0.63 3.43 -8.85
CA GLY A 408 -1.50 4.26 -8.01
C GLY A 408 -0.74 5.37 -7.29
N VAL A 409 0.40 5.05 -6.67
CA VAL A 409 1.25 6.03 -5.98
C VAL A 409 1.89 7.01 -6.99
N ALA A 410 2.35 6.54 -8.15
CA ALA A 410 2.88 7.42 -9.20
C ALA A 410 1.83 8.43 -9.70
N LEU A 411 0.56 7.98 -9.88
CA LEU A 411 -0.54 8.86 -10.26
C LEU A 411 -0.89 9.85 -9.14
N GLU A 412 -0.87 9.42 -7.88
CA GLU A 412 -1.11 10.30 -6.73
C GLU A 412 -0.06 11.40 -6.63
N ILE A 413 1.22 11.05 -6.78
CA ILE A 413 2.34 12.00 -6.82
C ILE A 413 2.15 12.99 -7.98
N SER A 414 1.82 12.49 -9.19
CA SER A 414 1.59 13.32 -10.37
C SER A 414 0.47 14.35 -10.12
N ARG A 415 -0.67 13.92 -9.58
CA ARG A 415 -1.79 14.81 -9.25
C ARG A 415 -1.44 15.85 -8.19
N GLN A 416 -0.65 15.49 -7.18
CA GLN A 416 -0.19 16.45 -6.17
C GLN A 416 0.73 17.51 -6.76
N ILE A 417 1.60 17.13 -7.69
CA ILE A 417 2.47 18.06 -8.42
C ILE A 417 1.64 19.02 -9.28
N GLU A 418 0.66 18.47 -10.04
CA GLU A 418 -0.26 19.27 -10.85
C GLU A 418 -1.02 20.28 -10.02
N GLY A 419 -1.65 19.85 -8.93
CA GLY A 419 -2.44 20.73 -8.05
C GLY A 419 -1.62 21.86 -7.43
N ARG A 420 -0.34 21.62 -7.12
CA ARG A 420 0.58 22.66 -6.60
C ARG A 420 1.04 23.61 -7.70
N THR A 421 1.22 23.11 -8.92
CA THR A 421 1.61 23.93 -10.08
C THR A 421 0.50 24.91 -10.48
N ILE A 422 -0.75 24.47 -10.47
CA ILE A 422 -1.91 25.29 -10.80
C ILE A 422 -2.12 26.40 -9.75
N LYS A 423 -2.05 26.08 -8.46
CA LYS A 423 -2.24 27.06 -7.37
C LYS A 423 -1.31 28.27 -7.48
N ARG A 424 -0.09 28.11 -8.00
CA ARG A 424 0.88 29.21 -8.16
C ARG A 424 0.63 30.07 -9.40
N LYS A 425 0.10 29.48 -10.47
CA LYS A 425 -0.29 30.31 -11.64
C LYS A 425 -1.36 31.35 -11.27
N TYR A 426 -2.28 30.99 -10.36
CA TYR A 426 -3.29 31.94 -9.88
C TYR A 426 -2.73 33.01 -8.92
N LYS A 427 -1.71 32.72 -8.11
CA LYS A 427 -1.08 33.70 -7.22
C LYS A 427 -0.26 34.75 -7.97
N GLY A 428 0.40 34.39 -9.07
CA GLY A 428 1.16 35.32 -9.89
C GLY A 428 0.33 36.34 -10.67
N PHE A 429 -1.00 36.15 -10.76
CA PHE A 429 -1.93 37.15 -11.35
C PHE A 429 -2.48 38.15 -10.34
N ILE A 430 -2.21 38.01 -9.04
CA ILE A 430 -2.73 38.87 -7.97
C ILE A 430 -1.62 39.76 -7.39
N GLU A 431 -0.34 39.44 -7.70
CA GLU A 431 0.85 40.20 -7.24
C GLU A 431 1.45 41.13 -8.34
N GLU A 432 0.74 41.34 -9.46
CA GLU A 432 0.92 42.49 -10.38
C GLU A 432 -0.24 43.48 -10.17
#